data_b0e07435203b2219fbd9dd25d8d1003a
#
_entry.id   b0e07435203b2219fbd9dd25d8d1003a
#
_cell.length_a   1.000
_cell.length_b   1.000
_cell.length_c   1.000
_cell.angle_alpha   90.00
_cell.angle_beta   90.00
_cell.angle_gamma   90.00
#
_symmetry.space_group_name_H-M   'P 1'
#
loop_
_entity.id
_entity.type
_entity.pdbx_description
1 polymer ?
#
loop_
_entity_poly.entity_id
_entity_poly.type
_entity_poly.pdbx_seq_one_letter_code
_entity_poly.pdbx_strand_id
1 'polypeptide(L)'
;MFTGIIEDLGIVKDLVKQNGNLHLTIQSSLAAELKIDQSVSHNGVCLTVIALTDSDYTVTAIKETLDKTNINAIKLGASVNLERGLKLGARLDGHMVQGHIDQIGTCTRVKAENGSWLYSFKYDATLGNLTIEKGSITVNGVSLTVVNSMDDEFSVAIIPYT
;
A
#
# COMPACT_ATOMS: atom_id res chain seq x y z
N MET A 1 11.22 3.79 -4.34
CA MET A 1 10.45 5.04 -4.24
C MET A 1 9.21 4.94 -5.11
N PHE A 2 8.09 5.47 -4.63
CA PHE A 2 6.77 5.45 -5.25
C PHE A 2 6.14 6.83 -5.13
N THR A 3 4.95 7.01 -5.71
CA THR A 3 4.21 8.27 -5.69
C THR A 3 2.91 8.20 -4.90
N GLY A 4 2.43 6.99 -4.61
CA GLY A 4 1.12 6.75 -4.04
C GLY A 4 -0.03 6.86 -5.05
N ILE A 5 0.28 6.77 -6.33
CA ILE A 5 -0.70 6.67 -7.41
C ILE A 5 -0.78 5.20 -7.85
N ILE A 6 -1.92 4.58 -7.60
CA ILE A 6 -2.11 3.17 -7.90
C ILE A 6 -2.22 2.96 -9.41
N GLU A 7 -1.43 2.01 -9.93
CA GLU A 7 -1.41 1.68 -11.36
C GLU A 7 -2.32 0.51 -11.71
N ASP A 8 -2.49 -0.46 -10.77
CA ASP A 8 -3.30 -1.66 -10.99
C ASP A 8 -3.83 -2.24 -9.67
N LEU A 9 -4.86 -3.07 -9.76
CA LEU A 9 -5.37 -3.91 -8.68
C LEU A 9 -4.97 -5.36 -8.94
N GLY A 10 -3.91 -5.82 -8.27
CA GLY A 10 -3.48 -7.22 -8.36
C GLY A 10 -4.36 -8.15 -7.54
N ILE A 11 -4.45 -9.40 -7.97
CA ILE A 11 -5.17 -10.47 -7.27
C ILE A 11 -4.18 -11.47 -6.70
N VAL A 12 -4.28 -11.76 -5.42
CA VAL A 12 -3.46 -12.78 -4.75
C VAL A 12 -3.85 -14.16 -5.24
N LYS A 13 -2.95 -14.82 -5.96
CA LYS A 13 -3.16 -16.16 -6.55
C LYS A 13 -2.61 -17.27 -5.69
N ASP A 14 -1.54 -17.01 -4.95
CA ASP A 14 -0.91 -17.99 -4.07
C ASP A 14 -0.23 -17.33 -2.88
N LEU A 15 -0.16 -18.07 -1.76
CA LEU A 15 0.47 -17.66 -0.51
C LEU A 15 1.24 -18.84 0.06
N VAL A 16 2.57 -18.79 0.01
CA VAL A 16 3.44 -19.88 0.48
C VAL A 16 4.30 -19.40 1.66
N LYS A 17 4.11 -20.00 2.83
CA LYS A 17 4.98 -19.75 3.99
C LYS A 17 6.20 -20.65 3.92
N GLN A 18 7.39 -20.06 3.95
CA GLN A 18 8.66 -20.80 3.91
C GLN A 18 9.71 -20.08 4.78
N ASN A 19 10.31 -20.82 5.71
CA ASN A 19 11.41 -20.32 6.57
C ASN A 19 11.09 -19.01 7.30
N GLY A 20 9.83 -18.80 7.72
CA GLY A 20 9.39 -17.59 8.40
C GLY A 20 9.02 -16.42 7.46
N ASN A 21 9.22 -16.57 6.17
CA ASN A 21 8.81 -15.62 5.13
C ASN A 21 7.46 -16.01 4.53
N LEU A 22 6.82 -15.05 3.86
CA LEU A 22 5.62 -15.26 3.05
C LEU A 22 5.94 -14.90 1.59
N HIS A 23 5.82 -15.86 0.70
CA HIS A 23 5.85 -15.61 -0.74
C HIS A 23 4.42 -15.35 -1.20
N LEU A 24 4.21 -14.24 -1.90
CA LEU A 24 2.94 -13.84 -2.48
C LEU A 24 3.06 -13.90 -4.01
N THR A 25 2.22 -14.67 -4.66
CA THR A 25 2.07 -14.64 -6.11
C THR A 25 0.86 -13.80 -6.47
N ILE A 26 1.10 -12.76 -7.26
CA ILE A 26 0.11 -11.74 -7.61
C ILE A 26 -0.14 -11.79 -9.13
N GLN A 27 -1.40 -11.94 -9.52
CA GLN A 27 -1.84 -11.73 -10.89
C GLN A 27 -2.09 -10.25 -11.13
N SER A 28 -1.51 -9.70 -12.19
CA SER A 28 -1.61 -8.28 -12.53
C SER A 28 -1.27 -8.04 -13.99
N SER A 29 -1.90 -7.04 -14.61
CA SER A 29 -1.53 -6.58 -15.94
C SER A 29 -0.10 -6.04 -16.01
N LEU A 30 0.47 -5.61 -14.88
CA LEU A 30 1.84 -5.11 -14.78
C LEU A 30 2.89 -6.22 -14.95
N ALA A 31 2.53 -7.49 -14.74
CA ALA A 31 3.48 -8.61 -14.74
C ALA A 31 4.34 -8.66 -16.02
N ALA A 32 3.72 -8.43 -17.18
CA ALA A 32 4.40 -8.45 -18.49
C ALA A 32 5.47 -7.35 -18.65
N GLU A 33 5.42 -6.29 -17.84
CA GLU A 33 6.37 -5.17 -17.90
C GLU A 33 7.41 -5.22 -16.76
N LEU A 34 7.24 -6.11 -15.78
CA LEU A 34 8.14 -6.24 -14.65
C LEU A 34 9.40 -7.04 -15.02
N LYS A 35 10.42 -6.90 -14.16
CA LYS A 35 11.67 -7.69 -14.21
C LYS A 35 11.99 -8.16 -12.80
N ILE A 36 12.72 -9.28 -12.70
CA ILE A 36 13.31 -9.73 -11.43
C ILE A 36 14.17 -8.59 -10.87
N ASP A 37 14.23 -8.50 -9.54
CA ASP A 37 14.90 -7.45 -8.75
C ASP A 37 14.21 -6.07 -8.78
N GLN A 38 13.12 -5.89 -9.51
CA GLN A 38 12.34 -4.65 -9.42
C GLN A 38 11.50 -4.59 -8.14
N SER A 39 11.34 -3.36 -7.64
CA SER A 39 10.45 -3.08 -6.51
C SER A 39 9.05 -2.73 -7.00
N VAL A 40 8.05 -3.34 -6.37
CA VAL A 40 6.63 -3.01 -6.54
C VAL A 40 6.04 -2.74 -5.16
N SER A 41 5.21 -1.72 -5.05
CA SER A 41 4.43 -1.41 -3.84
C SER A 41 3.16 -2.26 -3.81
N HIS A 42 2.93 -2.95 -2.69
CA HIS A 42 1.74 -3.78 -2.43
C HIS A 42 0.98 -3.20 -1.24
N ASN A 43 -0.15 -2.54 -1.46
CA ASN A 43 -0.82 -1.75 -0.42
C ASN A 43 0.14 -0.80 0.31
N GLY A 44 1.10 -0.19 -0.42
CA GLY A 44 2.12 0.69 0.16
C GLY A 44 3.40 0.00 0.63
N VAL A 45 3.43 -1.33 0.69
CA VAL A 45 4.62 -2.10 1.12
C VAL A 45 5.52 -2.39 -0.07
N CYS A 46 6.75 -1.90 -0.04
CA CYS A 46 7.78 -2.16 -1.05
C CYS A 46 8.27 -3.61 -0.95
N LEU A 47 8.04 -4.41 -1.98
CA LEU A 47 8.55 -5.78 -2.08
C LEU A 47 9.26 -5.98 -3.42
N THR A 48 10.26 -6.87 -3.42
CA THR A 48 11.08 -7.16 -4.59
C THR A 48 10.53 -8.36 -5.35
N VAL A 49 10.44 -8.24 -6.67
CA VAL A 49 10.04 -9.32 -7.58
C VAL A 49 11.13 -10.39 -7.63
N ILE A 50 10.77 -11.64 -7.32
CA ILE A 50 11.69 -12.79 -7.32
C ILE A 50 11.40 -13.83 -8.41
N ALA A 51 10.19 -13.84 -8.95
CA ALA A 51 9.80 -14.71 -10.06
C ALA A 51 8.72 -14.03 -10.90
N LEU A 52 8.63 -14.41 -12.16
CA LEU A 52 7.71 -13.85 -13.15
C LEU A 52 7.15 -14.93 -14.06
N THR A 53 5.91 -14.75 -14.49
CA THR A 53 5.28 -15.34 -15.67
C THR A 53 4.68 -14.22 -16.53
N ASP A 54 4.00 -14.54 -17.61
CA ASP A 54 3.35 -13.54 -18.47
C ASP A 54 2.22 -12.77 -17.76
N SER A 55 1.57 -13.37 -16.76
CA SER A 55 0.38 -12.82 -16.07
C SER A 55 0.57 -12.62 -14.58
N ASP A 56 1.59 -13.24 -13.99
CA ASP A 56 1.78 -13.28 -12.54
C ASP A 56 3.23 -12.99 -12.16
N TYR A 57 3.43 -12.47 -10.97
CA TYR A 57 4.76 -12.34 -10.38
C TYR A 57 4.74 -12.73 -8.91
N THR A 58 5.89 -13.10 -8.38
CA THR A 58 6.05 -13.48 -6.97
C THR A 58 6.98 -12.52 -6.27
N VAL A 59 6.59 -12.13 -5.06
CA VAL A 59 7.39 -11.32 -4.13
C VAL A 59 7.52 -12.01 -2.78
N THR A 60 8.50 -11.61 -1.98
CA THR A 60 8.71 -12.17 -0.64
C THR A 60 8.60 -11.09 0.43
N ALA A 61 7.70 -11.32 1.39
CA ALA A 61 7.65 -10.56 2.64
C ALA A 61 8.39 -11.32 3.74
N ILE A 62 9.42 -10.69 4.31
CA ILE A 62 10.19 -11.23 5.43
C ILE A 62 9.45 -11.02 6.75
N LYS A 63 9.89 -11.69 7.82
CA LYS A 63 9.25 -11.60 9.14
C LYS A 63 9.03 -10.16 9.61
N GLU A 64 10.00 -9.28 9.47
CA GLU A 64 9.85 -7.87 9.87
C GLU A 64 8.70 -7.18 9.14
N THR A 65 8.57 -7.41 7.83
CA THR A 65 7.45 -6.89 7.02
C THR A 65 6.12 -7.44 7.49
N LEU A 66 6.06 -8.75 7.79
CA LEU A 66 4.84 -9.40 8.28
C LEU A 66 4.40 -8.90 9.65
N ASP A 67 5.36 -8.57 10.52
CA ASP A 67 5.10 -8.06 11.87
C ASP A 67 4.62 -6.60 11.86
N LYS A 68 5.12 -5.78 10.93
CA LYS A 68 4.87 -4.33 10.89
C LYS A 68 3.75 -3.91 9.92
N THR A 69 3.24 -4.82 9.10
CA THR A 69 2.28 -4.48 8.04
C THR A 69 1.07 -5.40 8.03
N ASN A 70 0.04 -5.00 7.30
CA ASN A 70 -1.15 -5.82 7.10
C ASN A 70 -0.97 -6.94 6.05
N ILE A 71 0.22 -7.11 5.47
CA ILE A 71 0.52 -8.16 4.48
C ILE A 71 0.26 -9.56 5.06
N ASN A 72 0.54 -9.78 6.35
CA ASN A 72 0.29 -11.08 6.99
C ASN A 72 -1.22 -11.45 7.09
N ALA A 73 -2.10 -10.48 6.99
CA ALA A 73 -3.55 -10.68 7.01
C ALA A 73 -4.17 -10.89 5.62
N ILE A 74 -3.38 -10.74 4.54
CA ILE A 74 -3.84 -10.93 3.17
C ILE A 74 -4.27 -12.38 2.94
N LYS A 75 -5.35 -12.55 2.19
CA LYS A 75 -5.93 -13.87 1.88
C LYS A 75 -5.85 -14.16 0.38
N LEU A 76 -5.89 -15.43 0.04
CA LEU A 76 -6.05 -15.88 -1.35
C LEU A 76 -7.30 -15.22 -1.98
N GLY A 77 -7.17 -14.71 -3.19
CA GLY A 77 -8.22 -13.99 -3.91
C GLY A 77 -8.42 -12.54 -3.50
N ALA A 78 -7.67 -12.03 -2.50
CA ALA A 78 -7.75 -10.62 -2.12
C ALA A 78 -7.18 -9.72 -3.22
N SER A 79 -7.76 -8.51 -3.35
CA SER A 79 -7.21 -7.44 -4.18
C SER A 79 -6.14 -6.67 -3.43
N VAL A 80 -5.09 -6.26 -4.13
CA VAL A 80 -3.95 -5.50 -3.59
C VAL A 80 -3.67 -4.31 -4.51
N ASN A 81 -3.56 -3.12 -3.94
CA ASN A 81 -3.14 -1.92 -4.68
C ASN A 81 -1.68 -2.05 -5.09
N LEU A 82 -1.40 -1.82 -6.37
CA LEU A 82 -0.06 -1.99 -6.95
C LEU A 82 0.43 -0.68 -7.55
N GLU A 83 1.71 -0.39 -7.31
CA GLU A 83 2.44 0.70 -7.96
C GLU A 83 3.88 0.25 -8.22
N ARG A 84 4.40 0.47 -9.42
CA ARG A 84 5.80 0.21 -9.76
C ARG A 84 6.71 1.32 -9.22
N GLY A 85 7.98 1.00 -9.05
CA GLY A 85 8.99 2.00 -8.68
C GLY A 85 9.01 3.21 -9.64
N LEU A 86 9.04 4.42 -9.08
CA LEU A 86 9.09 5.67 -9.81
C LEU A 86 10.31 5.71 -10.76
N LYS A 87 10.09 5.98 -12.03
CA LYS A 87 11.16 6.18 -13.02
C LYS A 87 11.78 7.56 -12.84
N LEU A 88 13.09 7.64 -12.99
CA LEU A 88 13.80 8.92 -12.96
C LEU A 88 13.28 9.83 -14.10
N GLY A 89 12.91 11.06 -13.77
CA GLY A 89 12.34 12.02 -14.72
C GLY A 89 10.82 11.90 -14.93
N ALA A 90 10.15 10.94 -14.29
CA ALA A 90 8.69 10.87 -14.30
C ALA A 90 8.06 11.98 -13.42
N ARG A 91 6.78 12.26 -13.65
CA ARG A 91 6.01 13.20 -12.82
C ARG A 91 5.74 12.59 -11.43
N LEU A 92 5.72 13.45 -10.43
CA LEU A 92 5.29 13.11 -9.07
C LEU A 92 3.86 13.62 -8.87
N ASP A 93 2.87 12.82 -9.30
CA ASP A 93 1.46 13.22 -9.24
C ASP A 93 0.82 13.02 -7.84
N GLY A 94 1.47 12.27 -6.95
CA GLY A 94 1.13 12.14 -5.54
C GLY A 94 2.15 12.84 -4.64
N HIS A 95 2.82 12.08 -3.77
CA HIS A 95 3.93 12.57 -2.95
C HIS A 95 5.06 11.52 -2.89
N MET A 96 6.18 11.83 -2.27
CA MET A 96 7.30 10.88 -2.17
C MET A 96 6.97 9.78 -1.16
N VAL A 97 6.80 8.56 -1.64
CA VAL A 97 6.45 7.37 -0.85
C VAL A 97 7.61 6.38 -0.90
N GLN A 98 8.16 6.01 0.25
CA GLN A 98 9.28 5.07 0.31
C GLN A 98 8.84 3.61 0.16
N GLY A 99 7.64 3.28 0.63
CA GLY A 99 7.15 1.90 0.69
C GLY A 99 7.57 1.18 1.98
N HIS A 100 8.02 1.91 2.97
CA HIS A 100 8.34 1.43 4.33
C HIS A 100 7.22 1.91 5.26
N ILE A 101 6.52 0.95 5.85
CA ILE A 101 5.31 1.23 6.63
C ILE A 101 5.69 1.71 8.02
N ASP A 102 5.12 2.82 8.45
CA ASP A 102 5.33 3.35 9.80
C ASP A 102 4.58 2.49 10.82
N GLN A 103 3.30 2.21 10.58
CA GLN A 103 2.47 1.35 11.43
C GLN A 103 1.17 0.93 10.73
N ILE A 104 0.42 0.05 11.38
CA ILE A 104 -0.94 -0.34 10.98
C ILE A 104 -1.93 0.60 11.66
N GLY A 105 -2.78 1.26 10.87
CA GLY A 105 -3.94 1.99 11.36
C GLY A 105 -5.23 1.18 11.25
N THR A 106 -6.21 1.49 12.08
CA THR A 106 -7.55 0.88 12.05
C THR A 106 -8.55 1.89 11.52
N CYS A 107 -9.27 1.53 10.44
CA CYS A 107 -10.40 2.33 9.97
C CYS A 107 -11.54 2.24 11.00
N THR A 108 -11.83 3.33 11.67
CA THR A 108 -12.84 3.43 12.74
C THR A 108 -14.19 3.88 12.22
N ARG A 109 -14.19 4.63 11.11
CA ARG A 109 -15.41 5.21 10.56
C ARG A 109 -15.31 5.40 9.04
N VAL A 110 -16.41 5.11 8.36
CA VAL A 110 -16.64 5.50 6.97
C VAL A 110 -17.96 6.25 6.90
N LYS A 111 -17.93 7.50 6.42
CA LYS A 111 -19.12 8.33 6.24
C LYS A 111 -19.24 8.72 4.76
N ALA A 112 -20.33 8.33 4.14
CA ALA A 112 -20.67 8.83 2.80
C ALA A 112 -21.08 10.29 2.89
N GLU A 113 -20.55 11.10 1.99
CA GLU A 113 -20.89 12.50 1.80
C GLU A 113 -21.31 12.73 0.33
N ASN A 114 -21.90 13.88 0.00
CA ASN A 114 -22.31 14.14 -1.37
C ASN A 114 -21.13 14.13 -2.34
N GLY A 115 -20.91 13.00 -3.03
CA GLY A 115 -19.86 12.81 -4.03
C GLY A 115 -18.49 12.39 -3.49
N SER A 116 -18.36 12.04 -2.20
CA SER A 116 -17.12 11.54 -1.59
C SER A 116 -17.40 10.67 -0.38
N TRP A 117 -16.36 10.11 0.20
CA TRP A 117 -16.38 9.40 1.48
C TRP A 117 -15.32 9.95 2.41
N LEU A 118 -15.69 10.17 3.67
CA LEU A 118 -14.75 10.49 4.74
C LEU A 118 -14.41 9.19 5.48
N TYR A 119 -13.13 8.83 5.47
CA TYR A 119 -12.57 7.70 6.21
C TYR A 119 -11.79 8.24 7.41
N SER A 120 -12.04 7.69 8.60
CA SER A 120 -11.26 8.00 9.81
C SER A 120 -10.43 6.80 10.21
N PHE A 121 -9.18 7.04 10.58
CA PHE A 121 -8.21 6.02 10.96
C PHE A 121 -7.61 6.34 12.31
N LYS A 122 -7.64 5.35 13.21
CA LYS A 122 -6.93 5.40 14.48
C LYS A 122 -5.58 4.71 14.37
N TYR A 123 -4.58 5.31 15.01
CA TYR A 123 -3.21 4.79 15.04
C TYR A 123 -2.60 4.92 16.45
N ASP A 124 -1.48 4.24 16.70
CA ASP A 124 -0.78 4.28 17.98
C ASP A 124 0.18 5.49 18.04
N ALA A 125 -0.27 6.57 18.68
CA ALA A 125 0.53 7.77 18.86
C ALA A 125 1.78 7.57 19.74
N THR A 126 1.84 6.48 20.55
CA THR A 126 3.00 6.20 21.40
C THR A 126 4.24 5.80 20.60
N LEU A 127 4.08 5.44 19.33
CA LEU A 127 5.17 5.15 18.39
C LEU A 127 5.86 6.43 17.84
N GLY A 128 5.38 7.60 18.21
CA GLY A 128 5.97 8.89 17.84
C GLY A 128 5.64 9.36 16.43
N ASN A 129 4.74 8.68 15.72
CA ASN A 129 4.23 9.15 14.44
C ASN A 129 3.24 10.29 14.65
N LEU A 130 3.27 11.29 13.77
CA LEU A 130 2.40 12.45 13.79
C LEU A 130 1.76 12.66 12.43
N THR A 131 0.51 13.11 12.44
CA THR A 131 -0.15 13.62 11.24
C THR A 131 -0.25 15.13 11.30
N ILE A 132 -0.37 15.78 10.14
CA ILE A 132 -0.48 17.23 10.03
C ILE A 132 -1.70 17.55 9.18
N GLU A 133 -2.53 18.47 9.66
CA GLU A 133 -3.69 18.96 8.89
C GLU A 133 -3.26 19.45 7.51
N LYS A 134 -3.90 18.96 6.44
CA LYS A 134 -3.54 19.19 5.03
C LYS A 134 -2.18 18.60 4.60
N GLY A 135 -1.53 17.81 5.46
CA GLY A 135 -0.33 17.04 5.07
C GLY A 135 -0.66 15.85 4.15
N SER A 136 0.34 15.35 3.48
CA SER A 136 0.22 14.12 2.69
C SER A 136 0.38 12.89 3.58
N ILE A 137 -0.43 11.87 3.32
CA ILE A 137 -0.35 10.55 3.98
C ILE A 137 -0.58 9.45 2.94
N THR A 138 0.06 8.31 3.16
CA THR A 138 -0.16 7.12 2.33
C THR A 138 -0.96 6.10 3.12
N VAL A 139 -2.15 5.73 2.64
CA VAL A 139 -2.98 4.67 3.23
C VAL A 139 -3.15 3.55 2.21
N ASN A 140 -2.71 2.35 2.55
CA ASN A 140 -2.70 1.19 1.63
C ASN A 140 -2.11 1.52 0.25
N GLY A 141 -1.04 2.32 0.21
CA GLY A 141 -0.35 2.72 -1.01
C GLY A 141 -0.92 3.95 -1.71
N VAL A 142 -2.09 4.44 -1.31
CA VAL A 142 -2.75 5.58 -1.94
C VAL A 142 -2.30 6.89 -1.30
N SER A 143 -1.82 7.84 -2.10
CA SER A 143 -1.49 9.21 -1.68
C SER A 143 -2.76 9.99 -1.42
N LEU A 144 -2.93 10.44 -0.18
CA LEU A 144 -4.13 11.15 0.29
C LEU A 144 -3.75 12.40 1.08
N THR A 145 -4.71 13.27 1.29
CA THR A 145 -4.56 14.48 2.11
C THR A 145 -5.26 14.28 3.45
N VAL A 146 -4.53 14.54 4.53
CA VAL A 146 -5.06 14.49 5.89
C VAL A 146 -6.07 15.61 6.11
N VAL A 147 -7.19 15.26 6.70
CA VAL A 147 -8.19 16.19 7.26
C VAL A 147 -8.53 15.74 8.68
N ASN A 148 -8.89 16.68 9.56
CA ASN A 148 -9.17 16.39 10.98
C ASN A 148 -8.01 15.63 11.66
N SER A 149 -6.80 16.17 11.58
CA SER A 149 -5.63 15.63 12.28
C SER A 149 -5.80 15.77 13.79
N MET A 150 -5.71 14.66 14.53
CA MET A 150 -5.75 14.58 16.00
C MET A 150 -4.53 13.80 16.51
N ASP A 151 -4.37 13.70 17.82
CA ASP A 151 -3.20 13.04 18.42
C ASP A 151 -3.04 11.57 18.04
N ASP A 152 -4.15 10.81 17.93
CA ASP A 152 -4.17 9.37 17.64
C ASP A 152 -5.14 8.98 16.52
N GLU A 153 -5.74 9.96 15.85
CA GLU A 153 -6.69 9.76 14.76
C GLU A 153 -6.50 10.82 13.68
N PHE A 154 -6.73 10.42 12.43
CA PHE A 154 -6.87 11.35 11.29
C PHE A 154 -7.99 10.87 10.38
N SER A 155 -8.45 11.77 9.51
CA SER A 155 -9.37 11.40 8.43
C SER A 155 -8.79 11.73 7.07
N VAL A 156 -9.34 11.10 6.03
CA VAL A 156 -9.07 11.44 4.64
C VAL A 156 -10.39 11.46 3.87
N ALA A 157 -10.51 12.37 2.91
CA ALA A 157 -11.65 12.42 1.99
C ALA A 157 -11.28 11.72 0.69
N ILE A 158 -12.06 10.72 0.30
CA ILE A 158 -11.82 9.89 -0.89
C ILE A 158 -12.92 10.18 -1.92
N ILE A 159 -12.51 10.49 -3.15
CA ILE A 159 -13.42 10.72 -4.28
C ILE A 159 -13.77 9.41 -4.99
N PRO A 160 -14.85 9.35 -5.81
CA PRO A 160 -15.26 8.11 -6.48
C PRO A 160 -14.22 7.49 -7.41
N TYR A 161 -13.27 8.28 -7.92
CA TYR A 161 -12.21 7.80 -8.79
C TYR A 161 -11.14 7.01 -8.03
N THR A 162 -10.87 7.35 -6.75
CA THR A 162 -9.90 6.67 -5.89
C THR A 162 -10.48 5.38 -5.31
#